data_e9d180dcabbec636fb6767a88a229960
#
_entry.id   e9d180dcabbec636fb6767a88a229960
#
_cell.length_a   1.000
_cell.length_b   1.000
_cell.length_c   1.000
_cell.angle_alpha   90.00
_cell.angle_beta   90.00
_cell.angle_gamma   90.00
#
_symmetry.space_group_name_H-M   'P 1'
#
loop_
_entity.id
_entity.type
_entity.pdbx_description
1 polymer ?
#
loop_
_entity_poly.entity_id
_entity_poly.type
_entity_poly.pdbx_seq_one_letter_code
_entity_poly.pdbx_strand_id
1 'polypeptide(L)'
;LKQESKHLNAFTMIGTSVHAVKEVALAQSFGATYLIAGHIFQTDCKADLKPRGISFYKKVQNASHIPVYPIGGIHKDTAQEIINAGATDFCIMSELMTCDHVEENITMYQQLTPKTDLCVIPGVGSNMKQHIIRLGYHWVEDLKQANPDEMYQQDCILHGGQLDRCVLYVYRLAVYFAATPNPEPQKLKWWYWKENF
;
A
#
# COMPACT_ATOMS: atom_id res chain seq x y z
N LEU A 1 0.25 -7.78 -25.33
CA LEU A 1 -0.98 -7.06 -24.96
C LEU A 1 -1.63 -6.36 -26.17
N LYS A 2 -0.87 -5.69 -27.03
CA LYS A 2 -1.43 -4.90 -28.15
C LYS A 2 -2.24 -5.72 -29.18
N GLN A 3 -1.93 -7.00 -29.35
CA GLN A 3 -2.56 -7.89 -30.32
C GLN A 3 -3.81 -8.63 -29.76
N GLU A 4 -3.95 -8.70 -28.44
CA GLU A 4 -4.98 -9.51 -27.77
C GLU A 4 -6.02 -8.70 -26.99
N SER A 5 -5.95 -7.36 -27.06
CA SER A 5 -6.85 -6.47 -26.31
C SER A 5 -8.35 -6.69 -26.56
N LYS A 6 -8.72 -7.26 -27.70
CA LYS A 6 -10.13 -7.55 -28.07
C LYS A 6 -10.75 -8.66 -27.21
N HIS A 7 -9.97 -9.54 -26.61
CA HIS A 7 -10.43 -10.65 -25.77
C HIS A 7 -10.36 -10.34 -24.27
N LEU A 8 -9.69 -9.26 -23.86
CA LEU A 8 -9.48 -8.93 -22.44
C LEU A 8 -10.75 -8.48 -21.73
N ASN A 9 -11.75 -7.96 -22.48
CA ASN A 9 -13.04 -7.52 -21.91
C ASN A 9 -13.87 -8.64 -21.25
N ALA A 10 -13.48 -9.91 -21.45
CA ALA A 10 -14.11 -11.05 -20.80
C ALA A 10 -13.59 -11.33 -19.39
N PHE A 11 -12.49 -10.68 -18.98
CA PHE A 11 -11.85 -10.91 -17.69
C PHE A 11 -12.07 -9.72 -16.75
N THR A 12 -12.42 -10.01 -15.50
CA THR A 12 -12.57 -9.01 -14.44
C THR A 12 -11.24 -8.60 -13.82
N MET A 13 -10.23 -9.48 -13.91
CA MET A 13 -8.88 -9.23 -13.38
C MET A 13 -7.83 -9.55 -14.44
N ILE A 14 -7.03 -8.54 -14.79
CA ILE A 14 -5.95 -8.65 -15.77
C ILE A 14 -4.65 -8.15 -15.11
N GLY A 15 -3.75 -9.08 -14.82
CA GLY A 15 -2.44 -8.77 -14.26
C GLY A 15 -1.34 -8.73 -15.29
N THR A 16 -0.36 -7.87 -15.08
CA THR A 16 0.88 -7.87 -15.86
C THR A 16 2.10 -7.61 -15.00
N SER A 17 3.21 -8.26 -15.33
CA SER A 17 4.49 -8.01 -14.68
C SER A 17 5.14 -6.76 -15.22
N VAL A 18 5.72 -5.95 -14.33
CA VAL A 18 6.50 -4.76 -14.65
C VAL A 18 7.91 -4.86 -14.07
N HIS A 19 8.87 -4.48 -14.87
CA HIS A 19 10.29 -4.53 -14.55
C HIS A 19 10.97 -3.16 -14.64
N ALA A 20 10.24 -2.14 -15.08
CA ALA A 20 10.67 -0.75 -15.09
C ALA A 20 9.47 0.18 -14.83
N VAL A 21 9.71 1.31 -14.17
CA VAL A 21 8.66 2.29 -13.84
C VAL A 21 7.92 2.80 -15.09
N LYS A 22 8.65 2.99 -16.19
CA LYS A 22 8.09 3.41 -17.49
C LYS A 22 7.05 2.45 -18.09
N GLU A 23 7.02 1.21 -17.64
CA GLU A 23 6.06 0.20 -18.10
C GLU A 23 4.69 0.34 -17.44
N VAL A 24 4.60 1.05 -16.32
CA VAL A 24 3.36 1.20 -15.53
C VAL A 24 2.24 1.85 -16.36
N ALA A 25 2.50 3.02 -16.93
CA ALA A 25 1.51 3.75 -17.73
C ALA A 25 1.04 2.93 -18.93
N LEU A 26 1.96 2.22 -19.59
CA LEU A 26 1.65 1.36 -20.72
C LEU A 26 0.78 0.16 -20.31
N ALA A 27 1.10 -0.48 -19.19
CA ALA A 27 0.32 -1.59 -18.66
C ALA A 27 -1.14 -1.17 -18.37
N GLN A 28 -1.31 -0.02 -17.70
CA GLN A 28 -2.62 0.54 -17.39
C GLN A 28 -3.39 0.92 -18.66
N SER A 29 -2.75 1.51 -19.67
CA SER A 29 -3.40 1.88 -20.93
C SER A 29 -3.88 0.67 -21.73
N PHE A 30 -3.32 -0.52 -21.48
CA PHE A 30 -3.76 -1.79 -22.08
C PHE A 30 -4.76 -2.57 -21.21
N GLY A 31 -5.33 -1.95 -20.18
CA GLY A 31 -6.40 -2.54 -19.38
C GLY A 31 -5.92 -3.46 -18.26
N ALA A 32 -4.66 -3.36 -17.83
CA ALA A 32 -4.23 -4.04 -16.61
C ALA A 32 -5.03 -3.51 -15.42
N THR A 33 -5.52 -4.43 -14.58
CA THR A 33 -6.26 -4.11 -13.34
C THR A 33 -5.39 -4.26 -12.10
N TYR A 34 -4.23 -4.89 -12.23
CA TYR A 34 -3.17 -4.93 -11.21
C TYR A 34 -1.80 -5.15 -11.84
N LEU A 35 -0.75 -4.81 -11.12
CA LEU A 35 0.63 -5.00 -11.54
C LEU A 35 1.37 -5.95 -10.60
N ILE A 36 2.27 -6.74 -11.16
CA ILE A 36 3.22 -7.56 -10.40
C ILE A 36 4.61 -6.94 -10.59
N ALA A 37 5.17 -6.36 -9.51
CA ALA A 37 6.45 -5.66 -9.54
C ALA A 37 7.58 -6.57 -9.03
N GLY A 38 8.58 -6.85 -9.86
CA GLY A 38 9.66 -7.72 -9.40
C GLY A 38 10.86 -7.86 -10.32
N HIS A 39 11.83 -8.66 -9.89
CA HIS A 39 11.95 -9.27 -8.55
C HIS A 39 12.54 -8.27 -7.54
N ILE A 40 12.01 -8.28 -6.32
CA ILE A 40 12.37 -7.26 -5.32
C ILE A 40 13.67 -7.64 -4.59
N PHE A 41 13.74 -8.86 -4.09
CA PHE A 41 14.90 -9.39 -3.38
C PHE A 41 15.58 -10.48 -4.20
N GLN A 42 16.78 -10.89 -3.76
CA GLN A 42 17.51 -11.98 -4.40
C GLN A 42 16.65 -13.27 -4.39
N THR A 43 16.70 -14.02 -5.48
CA THR A 43 15.94 -15.27 -5.64
C THR A 43 16.69 -16.22 -6.58
N ASP A 44 16.67 -17.50 -6.27
CA ASP A 44 17.33 -18.54 -7.06
C ASP A 44 16.77 -18.64 -8.47
N CYS A 45 15.49 -18.35 -8.65
CA CYS A 45 14.85 -18.32 -9.98
C CYS A 45 15.44 -17.26 -10.92
N LYS A 46 16.19 -16.28 -10.39
CA LYS A 46 16.85 -15.18 -11.13
C LYS A 46 18.21 -14.88 -10.53
N ALA A 47 18.99 -15.92 -10.22
CA ALA A 47 20.31 -15.82 -9.56
C ALA A 47 21.27 -14.87 -10.27
N ASP A 48 21.25 -14.85 -11.61
CA ASP A 48 22.14 -14.03 -12.44
C ASP A 48 21.68 -12.57 -12.60
N LEU A 49 20.50 -12.20 -12.06
CA LEU A 49 19.97 -10.86 -12.18
C LEU A 49 20.01 -10.13 -10.84
N LYS A 50 20.49 -8.89 -10.87
CA LYS A 50 20.48 -8.04 -9.67
C LYS A 50 19.04 -7.73 -9.26
N PRO A 51 18.67 -7.91 -7.97
CA PRO A 51 17.35 -7.54 -7.47
C PRO A 51 17.10 -6.04 -7.64
N ARG A 52 15.85 -5.67 -7.89
CA ARG A 52 15.47 -4.27 -8.14
C ARG A 52 15.32 -3.47 -6.85
N GLY A 53 15.09 -4.15 -5.75
CA GLY A 53 15.01 -3.57 -4.42
C GLY A 53 13.69 -2.85 -4.12
N ILE A 54 13.54 -2.48 -2.86
CA ILE A 54 12.36 -1.77 -2.32
C ILE A 54 12.16 -0.41 -3.01
N SER A 55 13.25 0.30 -3.35
CA SER A 55 13.15 1.60 -4.02
C SER A 55 12.45 1.52 -5.38
N PHE A 56 12.63 0.42 -6.10
CA PHE A 56 11.91 0.15 -7.34
C PHE A 56 10.42 -0.06 -7.08
N TYR A 57 10.07 -0.90 -6.08
CA TYR A 57 8.69 -1.13 -5.69
C TYR A 57 7.96 0.19 -5.37
N LYS A 58 8.54 1.03 -4.50
CA LYS A 58 7.98 2.34 -4.15
C LYS A 58 7.76 3.24 -5.38
N LYS A 59 8.70 3.27 -6.31
CA LYS A 59 8.54 4.06 -7.55
C LYS A 59 7.42 3.53 -8.44
N VAL A 60 7.27 2.20 -8.55
CA VAL A 60 6.16 1.59 -9.31
C VAL A 60 4.83 1.88 -8.62
N GLN A 61 4.76 1.73 -7.30
CA GLN A 61 3.57 2.02 -6.50
C GLN A 61 3.13 3.49 -6.66
N ASN A 62 4.04 4.44 -6.56
CA ASN A 62 3.74 5.86 -6.72
C ASN A 62 3.33 6.25 -8.15
N ALA A 63 3.78 5.50 -9.16
CA ALA A 63 3.40 5.73 -10.55
C ALA A 63 2.10 5.03 -10.97
N SER A 64 1.57 4.15 -10.11
CA SER A 64 0.40 3.32 -10.43
C SER A 64 -0.86 3.85 -9.77
N HIS A 65 -1.98 3.78 -10.53
CA HIS A 65 -3.34 4.02 -10.03
C HIS A 65 -4.11 2.72 -9.78
N ILE A 66 -3.47 1.56 -9.99
CA ILE A 66 -4.02 0.23 -9.76
C ILE A 66 -3.13 -0.53 -8.77
N PRO A 67 -3.64 -1.57 -8.09
CA PRO A 67 -2.86 -2.34 -7.13
C PRO A 67 -1.53 -2.85 -7.67
N VAL A 68 -0.48 -2.79 -6.84
CA VAL A 68 0.86 -3.26 -7.17
C VAL A 68 1.27 -4.32 -6.16
N TYR A 69 1.49 -5.53 -6.64
CA TYR A 69 1.92 -6.66 -5.83
C TYR A 69 3.41 -6.93 -6.05
N PRO A 70 4.27 -6.72 -5.06
CA PRO A 70 5.69 -7.06 -5.14
C PRO A 70 5.89 -8.59 -5.14
N ILE A 71 6.89 -9.05 -5.89
CA ILE A 71 7.27 -10.46 -6.01
C ILE A 71 8.78 -10.64 -6.10
N GLY A 72 9.25 -11.83 -5.74
CA GLY A 72 10.62 -12.32 -5.92
C GLY A 72 11.49 -12.11 -4.71
N GLY A 73 11.95 -13.24 -4.14
CA GLY A 73 12.75 -13.31 -2.94
C GLY A 73 12.04 -12.85 -1.66
N ILE A 74 10.69 -12.85 -1.68
CA ILE A 74 9.88 -12.56 -0.50
C ILE A 74 9.70 -13.87 0.25
N HIS A 75 10.20 -13.91 1.48
CA HIS A 75 10.13 -15.01 2.42
C HIS A 75 10.08 -14.45 3.86
N LYS A 76 10.02 -15.30 4.87
CA LYS A 76 9.85 -14.91 6.28
C LYS A 76 10.80 -13.80 6.75
N ASP A 77 12.05 -13.80 6.28
CA ASP A 77 13.06 -12.83 6.72
C ASP A 77 12.97 -11.49 5.97
N THR A 78 12.37 -11.46 4.76
CA THR A 78 12.28 -10.26 3.90
C THR A 78 10.86 -9.69 3.84
N ALA A 79 9.83 -10.46 4.19
CA ALA A 79 8.43 -10.04 4.10
C ALA A 79 8.14 -8.78 4.93
N GLN A 80 8.73 -8.68 6.14
CA GLN A 80 8.54 -7.49 6.98
C GLN A 80 9.09 -6.22 6.34
N GLU A 81 10.16 -6.31 5.54
CA GLU A 81 10.74 -5.15 4.85
C GLU A 81 9.79 -4.60 3.78
N ILE A 82 9.15 -5.49 3.02
CA ILE A 82 8.21 -5.08 1.96
C ILE A 82 6.91 -4.52 2.55
N ILE A 83 6.45 -5.07 3.67
CA ILE A 83 5.32 -4.54 4.43
C ILE A 83 5.65 -3.14 4.97
N ASN A 84 6.84 -2.96 5.55
CA ASN A 84 7.29 -1.64 6.02
C ASN A 84 7.50 -0.63 4.87
N ALA A 85 7.64 -1.10 3.65
CA ALA A 85 7.74 -0.26 2.46
C ALA A 85 6.36 0.16 1.91
N GLY A 86 5.26 -0.28 2.53
CA GLY A 86 3.90 0.09 2.18
C GLY A 86 3.14 -0.93 1.34
N ALA A 87 3.66 -2.15 1.21
CA ALA A 87 2.88 -3.20 0.58
C ALA A 87 1.75 -3.66 1.52
N THR A 88 0.52 -3.64 1.03
CA THR A 88 -0.63 -4.25 1.71
C THR A 88 -0.71 -5.74 1.41
N ASP A 89 -0.26 -6.11 0.23
CA ASP A 89 -0.28 -7.47 -0.30
C ASP A 89 1.02 -7.75 -1.07
N PHE A 90 1.41 -9.00 -1.16
CA PHE A 90 2.62 -9.43 -1.89
C PHE A 90 2.50 -10.88 -2.37
N CYS A 91 3.34 -11.25 -3.33
CA CYS A 91 3.35 -12.61 -3.88
C CYS A 91 4.52 -13.40 -3.33
N ILE A 92 4.25 -14.58 -2.80
CA ILE A 92 5.23 -15.59 -2.40
C ILE A 92 5.10 -16.79 -3.32
N MET A 93 6.20 -17.36 -3.74
CA MET A 93 6.22 -18.57 -4.55
C MET A 93 7.12 -19.64 -3.94
N SER A 94 8.43 -19.47 -4.01
CA SER A 94 9.40 -20.54 -3.70
C SER A 94 9.23 -21.11 -2.30
N GLU A 95 9.10 -20.26 -1.28
CA GLU A 95 9.00 -20.72 0.10
C GLU A 95 7.70 -21.52 0.35
N LEU A 96 6.57 -21.09 -0.19
CA LEU A 96 5.30 -21.82 -0.04
C LEU A 96 5.26 -23.10 -0.87
N MET A 97 6.01 -23.18 -1.97
CA MET A 97 6.09 -24.37 -2.81
C MET A 97 6.99 -25.45 -2.22
N THR A 98 7.90 -25.10 -1.30
CA THR A 98 8.90 -26.01 -0.75
C THR A 98 8.75 -26.25 0.75
N CYS A 99 7.82 -25.59 1.44
CA CYS A 99 7.61 -25.78 2.86
C CYS A 99 6.67 -26.96 3.17
N ASP A 100 6.93 -27.63 4.28
CA ASP A 100 6.11 -28.76 4.76
C ASP A 100 4.80 -28.29 5.47
N HIS A 101 4.77 -27.03 5.96
CA HIS A 101 3.67 -26.47 6.77
C HIS A 101 3.10 -25.20 6.11
N VAL A 102 2.42 -25.36 4.96
CA VAL A 102 1.90 -24.24 4.15
C VAL A 102 0.90 -23.38 4.93
N GLU A 103 -0.02 -23.99 5.67
CA GLU A 103 -1.08 -23.28 6.41
C GLU A 103 -0.49 -22.41 7.53
N GLU A 104 0.49 -22.91 8.27
CA GLU A 104 1.19 -22.16 9.32
C GLU A 104 1.94 -20.95 8.73
N ASN A 105 2.63 -21.16 7.61
CA ASN A 105 3.34 -20.08 6.92
C ASN A 105 2.38 -19.01 6.39
N ILE A 106 1.26 -19.41 5.79
CA ILE A 106 0.24 -18.45 5.34
C ILE A 106 -0.30 -17.63 6.53
N THR A 107 -0.62 -18.30 7.65
CA THR A 107 -1.10 -17.64 8.87
C THR A 107 -0.07 -16.64 9.40
N MET A 108 1.20 -17.01 9.42
CA MET A 108 2.29 -16.10 9.82
C MET A 108 2.33 -14.84 8.92
N TYR A 109 2.26 -15.01 7.59
CA TYR A 109 2.28 -13.87 6.68
C TYR A 109 1.06 -12.96 6.83
N GLN A 110 -0.12 -13.51 7.09
CA GLN A 110 -1.35 -12.75 7.33
C GLN A 110 -1.29 -11.91 8.62
N GLN A 111 -0.44 -12.28 9.58
CA GLN A 111 -0.25 -11.55 10.83
C GLN A 111 0.78 -10.42 10.71
N LEU A 112 1.54 -10.35 9.60
CA LEU A 112 2.49 -9.28 9.40
C LEU A 112 1.77 -7.95 9.23
N THR A 113 2.18 -6.97 10.00
CA THR A 113 1.66 -5.61 9.93
C THR A 113 2.80 -4.61 9.76
N PRO A 114 2.60 -3.49 9.08
CA PRO A 114 3.60 -2.44 9.02
C PRO A 114 3.96 -1.96 10.42
N LYS A 115 5.25 -1.79 10.68
CA LYS A 115 5.69 -1.06 11.87
C LYS A 115 5.31 0.39 11.70
N THR A 116 4.61 0.94 12.70
CA THR A 116 4.05 2.28 12.64
C THR A 116 3.75 2.80 14.05
N ASP A 117 3.82 4.11 14.23
CA ASP A 117 3.39 4.80 15.46
C ASP A 117 2.02 5.49 15.31
N LEU A 118 1.35 5.34 14.17
CA LEU A 118 0.09 6.04 13.87
C LEU A 118 -1.00 5.85 14.91
N CYS A 119 -0.99 4.74 15.67
CA CYS A 119 -1.97 4.49 16.72
C CYS A 119 -1.79 5.37 17.97
N VAL A 120 -0.73 6.18 18.07
CA VAL A 120 -0.61 7.19 19.12
C VAL A 120 -1.52 8.40 18.87
N ILE A 121 -1.99 8.56 17.61
CA ILE A 121 -2.92 9.63 17.23
C ILE A 121 -4.30 9.31 17.79
N PRO A 122 -4.91 10.20 18.60
CA PRO A 122 -6.28 10.00 19.08
C PRO A 122 -7.27 9.78 17.93
N GLY A 123 -8.10 8.75 18.05
CA GLY A 123 -9.08 8.38 17.01
C GLY A 123 -8.54 7.51 15.87
N VAL A 124 -7.22 7.26 15.82
CA VAL A 124 -6.63 6.33 14.86
C VAL A 124 -6.52 4.94 15.47
N GLY A 125 -7.58 4.16 15.33
CA GLY A 125 -7.60 2.73 15.63
C GLY A 125 -7.08 1.89 14.45
N SER A 126 -7.14 0.55 14.60
CA SER A 126 -6.63 -0.39 13.59
C SER A 126 -7.17 -0.15 12.18
N ASN A 127 -8.46 0.20 12.04
CA ASN A 127 -9.06 0.48 10.75
C ASN A 127 -8.49 1.76 10.12
N MET A 128 -8.51 2.88 10.84
CA MET A 128 -7.98 4.15 10.34
C MET A 128 -6.48 4.10 10.06
N LYS A 129 -5.72 3.33 10.84
CA LYS A 129 -4.32 3.05 10.57
C LYS A 129 -4.13 2.45 9.17
N GLN A 130 -4.97 1.47 8.78
CA GLN A 130 -4.89 0.85 7.46
C GLN A 130 -5.20 1.84 6.33
N HIS A 131 -6.17 2.72 6.52
CA HIS A 131 -6.46 3.80 5.58
C HIS A 131 -5.25 4.72 5.36
N ILE A 132 -4.61 5.18 6.45
CA ILE A 132 -3.44 6.06 6.41
C ILE A 132 -2.25 5.37 5.74
N ILE A 133 -1.97 4.11 6.10
CA ILE A 133 -0.88 3.31 5.51
C ILE A 133 -1.10 3.10 4.00
N ARG A 134 -2.33 2.82 3.57
CA ARG A 134 -2.69 2.65 2.15
C ARG A 134 -2.38 3.90 1.32
N LEU A 135 -2.48 5.08 1.93
CA LEU A 135 -2.10 6.36 1.33
C LEU A 135 -0.57 6.61 1.30
N GLY A 136 0.23 5.70 1.86
CA GLY A 136 1.68 5.77 1.88
C GLY A 136 2.29 6.45 3.13
N TYR A 137 1.49 6.80 4.11
CA TYR A 137 1.95 7.38 5.38
C TYR A 137 2.12 6.28 6.43
N HIS A 138 3.32 6.11 6.96
CA HIS A 138 3.64 5.04 7.91
C HIS A 138 3.94 5.54 9.32
N TRP A 139 4.33 6.80 9.44
CA TRP A 139 4.72 7.43 10.70
C TRP A 139 3.94 8.73 10.91
N VAL A 140 3.77 9.11 12.17
CA VAL A 140 3.15 10.41 12.52
C VAL A 140 3.88 11.55 11.82
N GLU A 141 5.20 11.47 11.72
CA GLU A 141 6.04 12.47 11.05
C GLU A 141 5.66 12.68 9.57
N ASP A 142 5.27 11.62 8.87
CA ASP A 142 4.89 11.67 7.45
C ASP A 142 3.65 12.56 7.22
N LEU A 143 2.82 12.72 8.24
CA LEU A 143 1.57 13.49 8.15
C LEU A 143 1.75 15.00 8.32
N LYS A 144 2.92 15.49 8.75
CA LYS A 144 3.13 16.91 9.08
C LYS A 144 2.82 17.89 7.94
N GLN A 145 3.03 17.47 6.71
CA GLN A 145 2.79 18.29 5.52
C GLN A 145 1.68 17.72 4.62
N ALA A 146 0.96 16.71 5.10
CA ALA A 146 -0.11 16.09 4.35
C ALA A 146 -1.33 17.04 4.27
N ASN A 147 -2.07 16.93 3.17
CA ASN A 147 -3.34 17.62 3.00
C ASN A 147 -4.49 16.64 3.29
N PRO A 148 -5.28 16.83 4.35
CA PRO A 148 -6.31 15.88 4.75
C PRO A 148 -7.45 15.72 3.72
N ASP A 149 -7.76 16.76 2.95
CA ASP A 149 -8.79 16.69 1.92
C ASP A 149 -8.30 15.89 0.70
N GLU A 150 -7.03 16.04 0.32
CA GLU A 150 -6.40 15.21 -0.70
C GLU A 150 -6.29 13.74 -0.25
N MET A 151 -5.91 13.50 1.01
CA MET A 151 -5.88 12.16 1.61
C MET A 151 -7.25 11.49 1.48
N TYR A 152 -8.32 12.20 1.81
CA TYR A 152 -9.69 11.66 1.73
C TYR A 152 -10.10 11.36 0.29
N GLN A 153 -9.81 12.25 -0.65
CA GLN A 153 -10.12 12.04 -2.07
C GLN A 153 -9.39 10.82 -2.63
N GLN A 154 -8.10 10.70 -2.34
CA GLN A 154 -7.29 9.58 -2.78
C GLN A 154 -7.75 8.26 -2.16
N ASP A 155 -8.12 8.26 -0.88
CA ASP A 155 -8.64 7.06 -0.21
C ASP A 155 -10.00 6.63 -0.78
N CYS A 156 -10.89 7.56 -1.13
CA CYS A 156 -12.14 7.27 -1.83
C CYS A 156 -11.87 6.59 -3.18
N ILE A 157 -10.86 7.04 -3.93
CA ILE A 157 -10.45 6.42 -5.20
C ILE A 157 -9.95 5.00 -4.96
N LEU A 158 -9.07 4.80 -3.99
CA LEU A 158 -8.51 3.48 -3.65
C LEU A 158 -9.57 2.51 -3.10
N HIS A 159 -10.60 3.05 -2.45
CA HIS A 159 -11.72 2.26 -1.92
C HIS A 159 -12.74 1.89 -3.01
N GLY A 160 -12.70 2.56 -4.15
CA GLY A 160 -13.66 2.36 -5.24
C GLY A 160 -15.02 3.02 -5.02
N GLY A 161 -15.12 4.00 -4.13
CA GLY A 161 -16.34 4.72 -3.80
C GLY A 161 -16.16 5.76 -2.70
N GLN A 162 -17.20 6.54 -2.45
CA GLN A 162 -17.18 7.57 -1.41
C GLN A 162 -17.17 6.93 -0.01
N LEU A 163 -16.17 7.30 0.79
CA LEU A 163 -16.08 6.94 2.20
C LEU A 163 -16.96 7.83 3.07
N ASP A 164 -17.27 7.35 4.29
CA ASP A 164 -17.92 8.18 5.31
C ASP A 164 -17.08 9.42 5.61
N ARG A 165 -17.74 10.58 5.75
CA ARG A 165 -17.06 11.84 6.03
C ARG A 165 -16.32 11.85 7.38
N CYS A 166 -16.67 10.97 8.31
CA CYS A 166 -15.92 10.78 9.54
C CYS A 166 -14.43 10.42 9.29
N VAL A 167 -14.13 9.74 8.19
CA VAL A 167 -12.75 9.44 7.75
C VAL A 167 -11.96 10.73 7.48
N LEU A 168 -12.57 11.70 6.78
CA LEU A 168 -11.98 13.02 6.54
C LEU A 168 -11.68 13.75 7.87
N TYR A 169 -12.60 13.68 8.82
CA TYR A 169 -12.41 14.35 10.11
C TYR A 169 -11.26 13.74 10.92
N VAL A 170 -11.08 12.43 10.82
CA VAL A 170 -9.91 11.76 11.42
C VAL A 170 -8.62 12.15 10.70
N TYR A 171 -8.62 12.31 9.38
CA TYR A 171 -7.43 12.81 8.66
C TYR A 171 -7.06 14.23 9.07
N ARG A 172 -8.02 15.14 9.21
CA ARG A 172 -7.79 16.50 9.71
C ARG A 172 -7.17 16.51 11.10
N LEU A 173 -7.71 15.67 12.01
CA LEU A 173 -7.13 15.48 13.33
C LEU A 173 -5.71 14.94 13.25
N ALA A 174 -5.47 13.93 12.42
CA ALA A 174 -4.16 13.26 12.32
C ALA A 174 -3.08 14.23 11.82
N VAL A 175 -3.37 15.02 10.80
CA VAL A 175 -2.47 16.06 10.28
C VAL A 175 -2.22 17.15 11.33
N TYR A 176 -3.27 17.61 12.00
CA TYR A 176 -3.14 18.59 13.09
C TYR A 176 -2.26 18.06 14.23
N PHE A 177 -2.49 16.81 14.67
CA PHE A 177 -1.69 16.17 15.71
C PHE A 177 -0.21 16.08 15.33
N ALA A 178 0.07 15.67 14.10
CA ALA A 178 1.44 15.55 13.60
C ALA A 178 2.17 16.91 13.49
N ALA A 179 1.45 17.97 13.10
CA ALA A 179 2.02 19.29 12.90
C ALA A 179 2.14 20.14 14.18
N THR A 180 1.47 19.73 15.27
CA THR A 180 1.34 20.56 16.48
C THR A 180 2.06 19.91 17.68
N PRO A 181 3.19 20.47 18.17
CA PRO A 181 3.95 19.88 19.28
C PRO A 181 3.15 19.74 20.59
N ASN A 182 2.24 20.69 20.85
CA ASN A 182 1.38 20.70 22.05
C ASN A 182 -0.09 20.86 21.62
N PRO A 183 -0.74 19.79 21.16
CA PRO A 183 -2.08 19.88 20.62
C PRO A 183 -3.13 20.19 21.70
N GLU A 184 -4.08 21.06 21.39
CA GLU A 184 -5.19 21.40 22.26
C GLU A 184 -6.10 20.18 22.51
N PRO A 185 -6.45 19.85 23.78
CA PRO A 185 -7.26 18.66 24.08
C PRO A 185 -8.60 18.61 23.37
N GLN A 186 -9.22 19.75 23.10
CA GLN A 186 -10.51 19.82 22.39
C GLN A 186 -10.37 19.41 20.92
N LYS A 187 -9.26 19.77 20.27
CA LYS A 187 -8.97 19.44 18.88
C LYS A 187 -8.50 18.00 18.67
N LEU A 188 -8.25 17.24 19.75
CA LEU A 188 -7.95 15.82 19.70
C LEU A 188 -9.18 14.94 19.58
N LYS A 189 -10.35 15.53 19.48
CA LYS A 189 -11.62 14.85 19.25
C LYS A 189 -11.96 14.94 17.77
N TRP A 190 -12.11 13.79 17.06
CA TRP A 190 -12.33 13.79 15.62
C TRP A 190 -13.61 14.56 15.22
N TRP A 191 -14.65 14.58 16.07
CA TRP A 191 -15.89 15.31 15.80
C TRP A 191 -15.77 16.83 15.91
N TYR A 192 -14.70 17.37 16.52
CA TYR A 192 -14.36 18.80 16.48
C TYR A 192 -14.20 19.29 15.04
N TRP A 193 -13.68 18.43 14.15
CA TRP A 193 -13.35 18.74 12.77
C TRP A 193 -14.54 18.64 11.81
N LYS A 194 -15.73 18.33 12.32
CA LYS A 194 -16.97 18.21 11.54
C LYS A 194 -17.48 19.57 11.05
N GLU A 195 -17.38 20.63 11.85
CA GLU A 195 -18.04 21.91 11.64
C GLU A 195 -17.06 23.10 11.47
N ASN A 196 -15.78 22.90 11.65
CA ASN A 196 -14.79 23.97 11.72
C ASN A 196 -13.92 24.12 10.45
N PHE A 197 -14.49 23.73 9.30
CA PHE A 197 -13.85 23.95 7.99
C PHE A 197 -14.88 24.08 6.88
#